data_42e0128ff0d1a17e82869bd31a74544d
#
_entry.id   42e0128ff0d1a17e82869bd31a74544d
#
_cell.length_a   1.000
_cell.length_b   1.000
_cell.length_c   1.000
_cell.angle_alpha   90.00
_cell.angle_beta   90.00
_cell.angle_gamma   90.00
#
_symmetry.space_group_name_H-M   'P 1'
#
loop_
_entity.id
_entity.type
_entity.pdbx_description
1 polymer ?
#
loop_
_entity_poly.entity_id
_entity_poly.type
_entity_poly.pdbx_seq_one_letter_code
_entity_poly.pdbx_strand_id
1 'polypeptide(L)'
;MINKKPYKPLPDYLSIGPSDIHGAGIFANEDVPQGVIIGISHVYDPNFQHDWIRTPLGGFINHNDTPNCELIEDENDEYKRLKTIKKIEEGKELTLKYSLYNLCELQS
;
A
#
# COMPACT_ATOMS: atom_id res chain seq x y z
N MET A 1 -32.16 1.71 5.94
CA MET A 1 -31.01 0.92 6.35
C MET A 1 -29.85 1.09 5.39
N ILE A 2 -28.70 1.34 5.91
CA ILE A 2 -27.53 1.55 5.06
C ILE A 2 -26.87 0.21 4.83
N ASN A 3 -26.70 -0.13 3.56
CA ASN A 3 -26.06 -1.39 3.18
C ASN A 3 -24.62 -1.20 2.79
N LYS A 4 -23.96 -0.23 3.38
CA LYS A 4 -22.53 -0.03 3.09
C LYS A 4 -21.72 -1.12 3.74
N LYS A 5 -20.78 -1.65 2.98
CA LYS A 5 -19.80 -2.55 3.57
C LYS A 5 -18.93 -1.75 4.53
N PRO A 6 -18.56 -2.31 5.67
CA PRO A 6 -17.60 -1.66 6.54
C PRO A 6 -16.28 -1.45 5.80
N TYR A 7 -15.57 -0.39 6.15
CA TYR A 7 -14.26 -0.16 5.60
C TYR A 7 -13.33 -1.31 6.00
N LYS A 8 -12.64 -1.85 5.02
CA LYS A 8 -11.72 -2.94 5.24
C LYS A 8 -10.31 -2.49 4.87
N PRO A 9 -9.46 -2.22 5.86
CA PRO A 9 -8.12 -1.68 5.58
C PRO A 9 -7.27 -2.57 4.69
N LEU A 10 -7.43 -3.88 4.81
CA LEU A 10 -6.72 -4.84 3.98
C LEU A 10 -7.69 -5.83 3.38
N PRO A 11 -7.47 -6.26 2.13
CA PRO A 11 -8.22 -7.37 1.56
C PRO A 11 -7.96 -8.67 2.36
N ASP A 12 -8.85 -9.64 2.21
CA ASP A 12 -8.71 -10.91 2.92
C ASP A 12 -7.47 -11.70 2.55
N TYR A 13 -6.92 -11.45 1.36
CA TYR A 13 -5.73 -12.16 0.91
C TYR A 13 -4.43 -11.53 1.40
N LEU A 14 -4.52 -10.51 2.27
CA LEU A 14 -3.36 -9.87 2.89
C LEU A 14 -3.47 -9.88 4.40
N SER A 15 -2.32 -9.86 5.07
CA SER A 15 -2.27 -9.75 6.52
C SER A 15 -1.04 -8.94 6.93
N ILE A 16 -1.05 -8.47 8.17
CA ILE A 16 0.09 -7.76 8.75
C ILE A 16 0.84 -8.75 9.63
N GLY A 17 2.14 -8.77 9.50
CA GLY A 17 2.99 -9.64 10.29
C GLY A 17 4.38 -9.05 10.48
N PRO A 18 5.24 -9.74 11.25
CA PRO A 18 6.61 -9.27 11.46
C PRO A 18 7.40 -9.35 10.15
N SER A 19 8.12 -8.28 9.85
CA SER A 19 8.87 -8.14 8.60
C SER A 19 10.36 -8.33 8.85
N ASP A 20 11.04 -8.97 7.89
CA ASP A 20 12.50 -9.06 7.90
C ASP A 20 13.15 -7.73 7.50
N ILE A 21 12.37 -6.83 6.89
CA ILE A 21 12.88 -5.53 6.45
C ILE A 21 12.83 -4.54 7.59
N HIS A 22 11.67 -4.34 8.17
CA HIS A 22 11.49 -3.37 9.24
C HIS A 22 10.15 -3.60 9.93
N GLY A 23 10.16 -3.76 11.24
CA GLY A 23 8.98 -3.84 12.08
C GLY A 23 7.89 -4.75 11.53
N ALA A 24 6.71 -4.20 11.28
CA ALA A 24 5.59 -4.91 10.68
C ALA A 24 5.57 -4.69 9.18
N GLY A 25 5.04 -5.65 8.46
CA GLY A 25 4.87 -5.56 7.01
C GLY A 25 3.57 -6.18 6.57
N ILE A 26 3.31 -6.12 5.27
CA ILE A 26 2.12 -6.68 4.65
C ILE A 26 2.50 -7.94 3.89
N PHE A 27 1.79 -9.03 4.15
CA PHE A 27 2.12 -10.34 3.59
C PHE A 27 0.93 -10.92 2.82
N ALA A 28 1.22 -11.66 1.77
CA ALA A 28 0.21 -12.35 0.99
C ALA A 28 -0.20 -13.64 1.69
N ASN A 29 -1.51 -13.83 1.89
CA ASN A 29 -2.06 -15.05 2.47
C ASN A 29 -2.30 -16.12 1.40
N GLU A 30 -2.21 -15.75 0.15
CA GLU A 30 -2.36 -16.60 -1.01
C GLU A 30 -1.62 -15.95 -2.17
N ASP A 31 -1.46 -16.67 -3.28
CA ASP A 31 -0.80 -16.10 -4.44
C ASP A 31 -1.60 -14.93 -4.99
N VAL A 32 -0.93 -13.81 -5.26
CA VAL A 32 -1.55 -12.62 -5.82
C VAL A 32 -0.97 -12.39 -7.22
N PRO A 33 -1.81 -12.38 -8.25
CA PRO A 33 -1.31 -12.19 -9.63
C PRO A 33 -0.68 -10.81 -9.84
N GLN A 34 0.10 -10.69 -10.89
CA GLN A 34 0.58 -9.40 -11.37
C GLN A 34 -0.60 -8.57 -11.87
N GLY A 35 -0.56 -7.26 -11.67
CA GLY A 35 -1.54 -6.34 -12.22
C GLY A 35 -2.80 -6.16 -11.38
N VAL A 36 -2.79 -6.63 -10.15
CA VAL A 36 -3.94 -6.49 -9.24
C VAL A 36 -3.88 -5.15 -8.54
N ILE A 37 -4.97 -4.39 -8.64
CA ILE A 37 -5.13 -3.17 -7.84
C ILE A 37 -5.62 -3.61 -6.47
N ILE A 38 -4.77 -3.46 -5.47
CA ILE A 38 -5.05 -3.98 -4.13
C ILE A 38 -6.02 -3.08 -3.38
N GLY A 39 -5.80 -1.78 -3.43
CA GLY A 39 -6.67 -0.84 -2.74
C GLY A 39 -6.01 0.51 -2.56
N ILE A 40 -6.70 1.39 -1.85
CA ILE A 40 -6.25 2.75 -1.60
C ILE A 40 -5.16 2.72 -0.54
N SER A 41 -4.01 3.31 -0.87
CA SER A 41 -2.88 3.42 0.05
C SER A 41 -2.77 4.81 0.66
N HIS A 42 -3.21 5.84 -0.06
CA HIS A 42 -3.13 7.23 0.38
C HIS A 42 -4.37 7.99 -0.04
N VAL A 43 -4.78 8.92 0.80
CA VAL A 43 -5.89 9.83 0.53
C VAL A 43 -5.37 11.26 0.61
N TYR A 44 -5.70 12.07 -0.39
CA TYR A 44 -5.30 13.47 -0.40
C TYR A 44 -6.09 14.25 0.63
N ASP A 45 -5.39 15.03 1.46
CA ASP A 45 -6.02 15.95 2.40
C ASP A 45 -5.08 17.12 2.64
N PRO A 46 -5.43 18.33 2.17
CA PRO A 46 -4.54 19.48 2.28
C PRO A 46 -4.32 19.97 3.72
N ASN A 47 -5.08 19.45 4.67
CA ASN A 47 -4.91 19.81 6.07
C ASN A 47 -3.78 19.03 6.75
N PHE A 48 -3.27 18.01 6.07
CA PHE A 48 -2.17 17.23 6.61
C PHE A 48 -0.85 17.70 6.04
N GLN A 49 0.19 17.61 6.86
CA GLN A 49 1.55 17.85 6.40
C GLN A 49 1.81 16.91 5.23
N HIS A 50 2.32 17.40 4.13
CA HIS A 50 2.55 16.64 2.89
C HIS A 50 1.29 16.29 2.11
N ASP A 51 0.12 16.74 2.53
CA ASP A 51 -1.14 16.62 1.80
C ASP A 51 -1.67 15.19 1.63
N TRP A 52 -1.07 14.21 2.30
CA TRP A 52 -1.49 12.82 2.15
C TRP A 52 -1.66 12.10 3.47
N ILE A 53 -2.77 11.38 3.59
CA ILE A 53 -3.04 10.49 4.73
C ILE A 53 -2.79 9.07 4.26
N ARG A 54 -2.00 8.31 5.01
CA ARG A 54 -1.77 6.90 4.72
C ARG A 54 -2.88 6.06 5.30
N THR A 55 -3.41 5.14 4.48
CA THR A 55 -4.25 4.06 5.01
C THR A 55 -3.33 2.99 5.61
N PRO A 56 -3.86 1.99 6.33
CA PRO A 56 -3.01 0.89 6.79
C PRO A 56 -2.23 0.23 5.66
N LEU A 57 -2.82 0.14 4.47
CA LEU A 57 -2.14 -0.43 3.32
C LEU A 57 -0.91 0.39 2.94
N GLY A 58 -1.01 1.72 2.97
CA GLY A 58 0.12 2.60 2.67
C GLY A 58 1.07 2.77 3.84
N GLY A 59 0.59 2.56 5.07
CA GLY A 59 1.39 2.78 6.27
C GLY A 59 2.27 1.61 6.67
N PHE A 60 1.88 0.39 6.32
CA PHE A 60 2.64 -0.80 6.71
C PHE A 60 3.47 -1.40 5.58
N ILE A 61 3.40 -0.86 4.37
CA ILE A 61 4.19 -1.40 3.28
C ILE A 61 5.65 -0.94 3.40
N ASN A 62 6.57 -1.89 3.30
CA ASN A 62 7.99 -1.60 3.46
C ASN A 62 8.68 -1.34 2.12
N HIS A 63 9.82 -0.67 2.19
CA HIS A 63 10.62 -0.32 1.02
C HIS A 63 11.49 -1.50 0.59
N ASN A 64 11.63 -1.66 -0.73
CA ASN A 64 12.60 -2.57 -1.32
C ASN A 64 13.02 -1.98 -2.67
N ASP A 65 14.30 -2.08 -2.99
CA ASP A 65 14.81 -1.56 -4.26
C ASP A 65 14.34 -2.38 -5.45
N THR A 66 13.93 -3.63 -5.22
CA THR A 66 13.34 -4.48 -6.24
C THR A 66 11.91 -4.83 -5.80
N PRO A 67 10.99 -3.87 -5.85
CA PRO A 67 9.67 -4.05 -5.27
C PRO A 67 8.78 -4.94 -6.10
N ASN A 68 7.70 -5.43 -5.49
CA ASN A 68 6.66 -6.17 -6.19
C ASN A 68 5.37 -5.38 -6.36
N CYS A 69 5.35 -4.14 -5.90
CA CYS A 69 4.19 -3.25 -6.04
C CYS A 69 4.62 -1.87 -6.46
N GLU A 70 3.66 -1.11 -6.98
CA GLU A 70 3.84 0.31 -7.31
C GLU A 70 2.62 1.09 -6.88
N LEU A 71 2.77 2.39 -6.74
CA LEU A 71 1.65 3.30 -6.50
C LEU A 71 1.14 3.81 -7.83
N ILE A 72 -0.18 3.84 -7.99
CA ILE A 72 -0.80 4.47 -9.14
C ILE A 72 -1.70 5.59 -8.63
N GLU A 73 -1.80 6.66 -9.40
CA GLU A 73 -2.60 7.82 -9.03
C GLU A 73 -3.98 7.73 -9.64
N ASP A 74 -4.96 8.25 -8.89
CA ASP A 74 -6.30 8.39 -9.38
C ASP A 74 -6.37 9.57 -10.36
N GLU A 75 -7.35 9.55 -11.28
CA GLU A 75 -7.54 10.61 -12.27
C GLU A 75 -7.68 11.99 -11.64
N ASN A 76 -8.28 12.04 -10.46
CA ASN A 76 -8.51 13.29 -9.74
C ASN A 76 -7.42 13.64 -8.75
N ASP A 77 -6.35 12.86 -8.70
CA ASP A 77 -5.26 13.06 -7.75
C ASP A 77 -5.71 13.06 -6.28
N GLU A 78 -6.86 12.45 -5.99
CA GLU A 78 -7.37 12.38 -4.62
C GLU A 78 -6.91 11.14 -3.87
N TYR A 79 -6.53 10.11 -4.61
CA TYR A 79 -6.14 8.82 -4.03
C TYR A 79 -4.92 8.28 -4.73
N LYS A 80 -4.13 7.55 -3.96
CA LYS A 80 -3.11 6.67 -4.54
C LYS A 80 -3.52 5.24 -4.23
N ARG A 81 -3.34 4.36 -5.19
CA ARG A 81 -3.67 2.95 -5.04
C ARG A 81 -2.42 2.11 -5.21
N LEU A 82 -2.40 0.99 -4.51
CA LEU A 82 -1.30 0.04 -4.60
C LEU A 82 -1.66 -1.03 -5.62
N LYS A 83 -0.71 -1.32 -6.50
CA LYS A 83 -0.90 -2.29 -7.57
C LYS A 83 0.29 -3.23 -7.63
N THR A 84 0.05 -4.52 -7.83
CA THR A 84 1.13 -5.48 -7.98
C THR A 84 1.77 -5.35 -9.35
N ILE A 85 3.10 -5.37 -9.41
CA ILE A 85 3.85 -5.35 -10.66
C ILE A 85 4.52 -6.68 -10.97
N LYS A 86 4.38 -7.63 -10.08
CA LYS A 86 4.83 -9.01 -10.22
C LYS A 86 3.85 -9.92 -9.53
N LYS A 87 3.84 -11.19 -9.88
CA LYS A 87 3.13 -12.17 -9.08
C LYS A 87 3.77 -12.21 -7.69
N ILE A 88 2.94 -12.23 -6.66
CA ILE A 88 3.40 -12.35 -5.27
C ILE A 88 2.93 -13.68 -4.75
N GLU A 89 3.86 -14.54 -4.38
CA GLU A 89 3.53 -15.86 -3.87
C GLU A 89 3.09 -15.80 -2.42
N GLU A 90 2.28 -16.76 -2.04
CA GLU A 90 1.81 -16.90 -0.66
C GLU A 90 2.98 -16.84 0.31
N GLY A 91 2.82 -16.07 1.38
CA GLY A 91 3.84 -15.90 2.40
C GLY A 91 4.87 -14.82 2.12
N LYS A 92 4.85 -14.23 0.94
CA LYS A 92 5.81 -13.19 0.58
C LYS A 92 5.31 -11.82 1.02
N GLU A 93 6.25 -10.97 1.37
CA GLU A 93 5.95 -9.60 1.78
C GLU A 93 5.73 -8.71 0.57
N LEU A 94 4.71 -7.84 0.64
CA LEU A 94 4.50 -6.80 -0.35
C LEU A 94 5.46 -5.66 -0.09
N THR A 95 6.10 -5.17 -1.13
CA THR A 95 7.10 -4.11 -1.02
C THR A 95 6.89 -3.05 -2.09
N LEU A 96 7.35 -1.86 -1.78
CA LEU A 96 7.21 -0.68 -2.62
C LEU A 96 8.55 0.02 -2.65
N LYS A 97 8.96 0.50 -3.82
CA LYS A 97 10.14 1.36 -3.86
C LYS A 97 9.70 2.77 -3.53
N TYR A 98 10.21 3.32 -2.44
CA TYR A 98 9.90 4.69 -2.07
C TYR A 98 10.47 5.61 -3.14
N SER A 99 9.57 6.35 -3.76
CA SER A 99 9.94 7.29 -4.79
C SER A 99 10.53 8.54 -4.17
N LEU A 100 11.03 9.43 -5.02
CA LEU A 100 11.51 10.72 -4.58
C LEU A 100 10.46 11.47 -3.75
N TYR A 101 9.20 11.35 -4.13
CA TYR A 101 8.10 11.92 -3.38
C TYR A 101 8.08 11.42 -1.93
N ASN A 102 8.20 10.11 -1.76
CA ASN A 102 8.20 9.52 -0.43
C ASN A 102 9.43 9.91 0.38
N LEU A 103 10.56 10.07 -0.28
CA LEU A 103 11.78 10.52 0.38
C LEU A 103 11.63 11.94 0.90
N CYS A 104 11.00 12.82 0.12
CA CYS A 104 10.73 14.19 0.56
C CYS A 104 9.82 14.18 1.78
N GLU A 105 8.84 13.31 1.78
CA GLU A 105 7.93 13.14 2.91
C GLU A 105 8.68 12.70 4.17
N LEU A 106 9.60 11.77 4.01
CA LEU A 106 10.37 11.25 5.14
C LEU A 106 11.36 12.27 5.70
N GLN A 107 11.83 13.17 4.88
CA GLN A 107 12.81 14.17 5.28
C GLN A 107 12.21 15.39 5.96
N SER A 108 10.94 15.53 5.91
CA SER A 108 10.26 16.74 6.42
C SER A 108 9.98 16.69 7.91
#